data_aa168bc465711829cfd5323b630c55e9
#
_entry.id   aa168bc465711829cfd5323b630c55e9
#
_cell.length_a   1.000
_cell.length_b   1.000
_cell.length_c   1.000
_cell.angle_alpha   90.00
_cell.angle_beta   90.00
_cell.angle_gamma   90.00
#
_symmetry.space_group_name_H-M   'P 1'
#
loop_
_entity.id
_entity.type
_entity.pdbx_description
1 polymer ?
#
loop_
_entity_poly.entity_id
_entity_poly.type
_entity_poly.pdbx_seq_one_letter_code
_entity_poly.pdbx_strand_id
1 'polypeptide(L)'
;MSRILVAAALALAVGSVGTTWAQTQSTAPTTDAGTKLNFPATLGGATFERVVNYAAPPANRADLGSSYFYSTPQKMVITVQVFDGGRRVPPGSTSPVVIGEFTNELDSVGQQIQGSGYTNFQRPAVPSSCTYGSVTFRCITYSAITQANMRVYSKLLLTGYQQHFVKIRIDWGQSPQVQHTSADADAALQAFIPALFR
;
A
#
# COMPACT_ATOMS: atom_id res chain seq x y z
N MET A 1 8.71 3.71 24.46
CA MET A 1 8.89 4.51 23.25
C MET A 1 7.66 4.29 22.38
N SER A 2 6.69 5.23 22.42
CA SER A 2 5.43 5.11 21.68
C SER A 2 5.66 5.29 20.19
N ARG A 3 5.50 4.20 19.40
CA ARG A 3 5.41 4.27 17.94
C ARG A 3 4.01 4.81 17.60
N ILE A 4 3.94 6.05 17.15
CA ILE A 4 2.71 6.61 16.59
C ILE A 4 2.48 5.96 15.24
N LEU A 5 1.49 5.06 15.18
CA LEU A 5 1.00 4.43 13.97
C LEU A 5 0.36 5.48 13.06
N VAL A 6 1.03 5.80 11.96
CA VAL A 6 0.41 6.58 10.87
C VAL A 6 -0.48 5.63 10.08
N ALA A 7 -1.76 5.67 10.39
CA ALA A 7 -2.79 4.92 9.69
C ALA A 7 -2.92 5.44 8.26
N ALA A 8 -2.49 4.65 7.27
CA ALA A 8 -2.95 4.83 5.90
C ALA A 8 -4.44 4.43 5.87
N ALA A 9 -5.33 5.41 5.97
CA ALA A 9 -6.75 5.18 5.98
C ALA A 9 -7.20 4.51 4.69
N LEU A 10 -7.89 3.39 4.82
CA LEU A 10 -8.75 2.82 3.79
C LEU A 10 -9.91 3.82 3.58
N ALA A 11 -9.74 4.76 2.67
CA ALA A 11 -10.75 5.77 2.40
C ALA A 11 -11.83 5.19 1.48
N LEU A 12 -12.72 4.37 2.05
CA LEU A 12 -14.08 4.29 1.57
C LEU A 12 -14.84 5.45 2.26
N ALA A 13 -15.10 6.51 1.52
CA ALA A 13 -15.78 7.71 1.99
C ALA A 13 -17.18 7.36 2.45
N VAL A 14 -17.37 7.30 3.77
CA VAL A 14 -18.65 7.53 4.41
C VAL A 14 -18.40 8.68 5.38
N GLY A 15 -19.12 9.78 5.16
CA GLY A 15 -18.91 11.05 5.83
C GLY A 15 -18.90 10.93 7.36
N SER A 16 -17.79 11.34 7.95
CA SER A 16 -17.73 11.78 9.33
C SER A 16 -16.88 13.05 9.37
N VAL A 17 -17.43 14.11 9.94
CA VAL A 17 -16.76 15.38 10.22
C VAL A 17 -15.67 15.12 11.27
N GLY A 18 -14.50 14.73 10.81
CA GLY A 18 -13.30 14.58 11.63
C GLY A 18 -12.28 15.62 11.17
N THR A 19 -11.65 16.31 12.11
CA THR A 19 -10.58 17.28 11.90
C THR A 19 -9.55 16.73 10.90
N THR A 20 -9.62 17.23 9.67
CA THR A 20 -8.67 16.92 8.60
C THR A 20 -7.33 17.54 8.94
N TRP A 21 -6.39 16.73 9.37
CA TRP A 21 -4.99 17.12 9.37
C TRP A 21 -4.58 17.34 7.91
N ALA A 22 -4.32 18.58 7.56
CA ALA A 22 -3.90 18.96 6.21
C ALA A 22 -2.46 18.44 5.96
N GLN A 23 -2.34 17.18 5.56
CA GLN A 23 -1.09 16.68 4.99
C GLN A 23 -0.89 17.36 3.63
N THR A 24 0.34 17.73 3.29
CA THR A 24 0.66 18.26 1.97
C THR A 24 0.39 17.16 0.95
N GLN A 25 -0.72 17.26 0.24
CA GLN A 25 -1.12 16.37 -0.83
C GLN A 25 -0.93 17.08 -2.16
N SER A 26 -0.37 16.38 -3.14
CA SER A 26 -0.30 16.84 -4.52
C SER A 26 -1.04 15.85 -5.41
N THR A 27 -1.79 16.34 -6.38
CA THR A 27 -2.42 15.55 -7.43
C THR A 27 -1.59 15.52 -8.72
N ALA A 28 -0.44 16.18 -8.73
CA ALA A 28 0.44 16.21 -9.89
C ALA A 28 1.32 14.95 -9.94
N PRO A 29 1.50 14.34 -11.12
CA PRO A 29 2.47 13.27 -11.33
C PRO A 29 3.87 13.69 -10.89
N THR A 30 4.65 12.74 -10.39
CA THR A 30 5.95 13.03 -9.79
C THR A 30 6.91 11.86 -9.93
N THR A 31 8.20 12.11 -9.64
CA THR A 31 9.24 11.09 -9.54
C THR A 31 9.72 11.02 -8.09
N ASP A 32 9.83 9.81 -7.55
CA ASP A 32 10.39 9.61 -6.22
C ASP A 32 11.88 9.95 -6.20
N ALA A 33 12.28 10.82 -5.29
CA ALA A 33 13.64 11.33 -5.23
C ALA A 33 14.68 10.26 -4.85
N GLY A 34 14.31 9.31 -3.99
CA GLY A 34 15.18 8.25 -3.50
C GLY A 34 15.39 7.14 -4.51
N THR A 35 14.32 6.58 -5.03
CA THR A 35 14.34 5.41 -5.91
C THR A 35 14.35 5.73 -7.39
N LYS A 36 14.05 6.98 -7.77
CA LYS A 36 13.83 7.41 -9.17
C LYS A 36 12.66 6.72 -9.86
N LEU A 37 11.80 6.04 -9.11
CA LEU A 37 10.55 5.52 -9.64
C LEU A 37 9.67 6.67 -10.10
N ASN A 38 9.08 6.51 -11.30
CA ASN A 38 8.23 7.53 -11.89
C ASN A 38 6.76 7.19 -11.66
N PHE A 39 6.01 8.18 -11.17
CA PHE A 39 4.59 8.08 -10.86
C PHE A 39 3.78 9.01 -11.79
N PRO A 40 3.56 8.60 -13.07
CA PRO A 40 2.85 9.42 -14.07
C PRO A 40 1.34 9.45 -13.78
N ALA A 41 0.62 10.29 -14.53
CA ALA A 41 -0.84 10.42 -14.43
C ALA A 41 -1.57 9.09 -14.70
N THR A 42 -0.98 8.21 -15.49
CA THR A 42 -1.52 6.86 -15.77
C THR A 42 -0.40 5.84 -15.75
N LEU A 43 -0.58 4.75 -15.03
CA LEU A 43 0.40 3.68 -14.91
C LEU A 43 -0.31 2.32 -14.92
N GLY A 44 0.02 1.46 -15.90
CA GLY A 44 -0.60 0.15 -16.05
C GLY A 44 -2.13 0.18 -16.14
N GLY A 45 -2.70 1.25 -16.71
CA GLY A 45 -4.14 1.45 -16.80
C GLY A 45 -4.80 2.05 -15.54
N ALA A 46 -4.05 2.21 -14.44
CA ALA A 46 -4.54 2.90 -13.25
C ALA A 46 -4.25 4.41 -13.33
N THR A 47 -5.15 5.23 -12.79
CA THR A 47 -5.06 6.70 -12.78
C THR A 47 -4.48 7.17 -11.45
N PHE A 48 -3.51 8.08 -11.52
CA PHE A 48 -2.92 8.73 -10.35
C PHE A 48 -3.93 9.64 -9.67
N GLU A 49 -4.05 9.48 -8.34
CA GLU A 49 -4.98 10.27 -7.53
C GLU A 49 -4.24 11.36 -6.74
N ARG A 50 -3.22 10.95 -5.99
CA ARG A 50 -2.46 11.87 -5.13
C ARG A 50 -1.16 11.24 -4.64
N VAL A 51 -0.28 12.10 -4.10
CA VAL A 51 0.87 11.71 -3.26
C VAL A 51 0.73 12.32 -1.87
N VAL A 52 1.16 11.57 -0.86
CA VAL A 52 1.30 12.03 0.52
C VAL A 52 2.77 11.94 0.90
N ASN A 53 3.40 13.06 1.23
CA ASN A 53 4.77 13.12 1.71
C ASN A 53 4.78 13.21 3.24
N TYR A 54 5.29 12.18 3.91
CA TYR A 54 5.34 12.13 5.38
C TYR A 54 6.48 12.94 5.99
N ALA A 55 7.46 13.40 5.20
CA ALA A 55 8.49 14.32 5.67
C ALA A 55 7.93 15.73 5.90
N ALA A 56 6.82 16.09 5.24
CA ALA A 56 6.16 17.37 5.41
C ALA A 56 5.31 17.43 6.71
N PRO A 57 5.05 18.64 7.26
CA PRO A 57 4.10 18.80 8.35
C PRO A 57 2.70 18.27 7.97
N PRO A 58 1.93 17.80 8.92
CA PRO A 58 2.21 17.69 10.36
C PRO A 58 2.99 16.42 10.75
N ALA A 59 3.21 15.49 9.82
CA ALA A 59 3.81 14.20 10.14
C ALA A 59 5.28 14.33 10.57
N ASN A 60 6.08 15.15 9.87
CA ASN A 60 7.52 15.35 10.09
C ASN A 60 8.28 14.01 10.25
N ARG A 61 7.95 13.02 9.42
CA ARG A 61 8.45 11.64 9.48
C ARG A 61 9.09 11.27 8.15
N ALA A 62 10.30 11.79 7.91
CA ALA A 62 11.06 11.50 6.68
C ALA A 62 11.32 10.01 6.48
N ASP A 63 11.48 9.25 7.57
CA ASP A 63 11.67 7.81 7.58
C ASP A 63 10.49 7.01 6.98
N LEU A 64 9.29 7.61 6.92
CA LEU A 64 8.11 7.03 6.29
C LEU A 64 7.99 7.36 4.79
N GLY A 65 8.84 8.24 4.27
CA GLY A 65 8.93 8.56 2.85
C GLY A 65 7.66 9.15 2.26
N SER A 66 7.18 8.57 1.14
CA SER A 66 5.99 9.04 0.43
C SER A 66 5.07 7.89 0.03
N SER A 67 3.75 8.14 0.03
CA SER A 67 2.75 7.22 -0.50
C SER A 67 2.08 7.79 -1.74
N TYR A 68 2.02 7.01 -2.81
CA TYR A 68 1.44 7.33 -4.11
C TYR A 68 0.18 6.50 -4.31
N PHE A 69 -0.93 7.14 -4.64
CA PHE A 69 -2.24 6.51 -4.73
C PHE A 69 -2.73 6.50 -6.17
N TYR A 70 -3.22 5.35 -6.59
CA TYR A 70 -3.81 5.13 -7.90
C TYR A 70 -5.17 4.46 -7.76
N SER A 71 -6.10 4.74 -8.68
CA SER A 71 -7.34 3.97 -8.83
C SER A 71 -7.37 3.25 -10.17
N THR A 72 -7.79 1.99 -10.16
CA THR A 72 -8.03 1.24 -11.40
C THR A 72 -9.40 1.60 -11.99
N PRO A 73 -9.66 1.31 -13.28
CA PRO A 73 -10.99 1.46 -13.88
C PRO A 73 -12.08 0.69 -13.11
N GLN A 74 -11.71 -0.43 -12.49
CA GLN A 74 -12.59 -1.26 -11.66
C GLN A 74 -12.74 -0.74 -10.22
N LYS A 75 -12.21 0.46 -9.90
CA LYS A 75 -12.29 1.06 -8.56
C LYS A 75 -11.50 0.32 -7.46
N MET A 76 -10.54 -0.50 -7.83
CA MET A 76 -9.54 -0.98 -6.89
C MET A 76 -8.52 0.14 -6.61
N VAL A 77 -8.02 0.20 -5.40
CA VAL A 77 -7.04 1.22 -4.99
C VAL A 77 -5.66 0.57 -4.91
N ILE A 78 -4.68 1.14 -5.63
CA ILE A 78 -3.28 0.75 -5.54
C ILE A 78 -2.53 1.85 -4.77
N THR A 79 -1.88 1.48 -3.68
CA THR A 79 -1.01 2.37 -2.91
C THR A 79 0.42 1.88 -3.04
N VAL A 80 1.33 2.76 -3.47
CA VAL A 80 2.78 2.50 -3.46
C VAL A 80 3.40 3.40 -2.40
N GLN A 81 4.04 2.83 -1.40
CA GLN A 81 4.83 3.57 -0.43
C GLN A 81 6.31 3.30 -0.64
N VAL A 82 7.10 4.37 -0.75
CA VAL A 82 8.55 4.33 -0.83
C VAL A 82 9.11 4.95 0.45
N PHE A 83 9.91 4.19 1.21
CA PHE A 83 10.45 4.63 2.50
C PHE A 83 11.73 3.86 2.84
N ASP A 84 12.51 4.36 3.79
CA ASP A 84 13.73 3.68 4.23
C ASP A 84 13.69 3.23 5.71
N GLY A 85 12.73 3.75 6.48
CA GLY A 85 12.64 3.48 7.91
C GLY A 85 13.87 3.97 8.70
N GLY A 86 14.59 4.98 8.17
CA GLY A 86 15.81 5.52 8.75
C GLY A 86 17.02 4.57 8.60
N ARG A 87 17.04 3.68 7.62
CA ARG A 87 18.10 2.68 7.42
C ARG A 87 18.31 2.32 5.96
N ARG A 88 19.49 1.79 5.64
CA ARG A 88 19.78 1.29 4.31
C ARG A 88 19.09 -0.06 4.08
N VAL A 89 18.31 -0.17 3.01
CA VAL A 89 17.54 -1.37 2.65
C VAL A 89 18.28 -2.17 1.57
N PRO A 90 18.61 -3.44 1.80
CA PRO A 90 19.16 -4.30 0.77
C PRO A 90 18.16 -4.57 -0.36
N PRO A 91 18.62 -4.78 -1.60
CA PRO A 91 17.72 -5.07 -2.72
C PRO A 91 17.06 -6.45 -2.59
N GLY A 92 15.86 -6.58 -3.19
CA GLY A 92 15.09 -7.82 -3.26
C GLY A 92 14.24 -8.10 -2.03
N SER A 93 13.53 -9.24 -2.05
CA SER A 93 12.48 -9.58 -1.08
C SER A 93 12.92 -10.57 0.01
N THR A 94 14.14 -11.10 -0.06
CA THR A 94 14.60 -12.21 0.79
C THR A 94 15.56 -11.80 1.91
N SER A 95 16.01 -10.54 1.94
CA SER A 95 16.91 -10.09 3.00
C SER A 95 16.21 -10.10 4.37
N PRO A 96 16.92 -10.38 5.48
CA PRO A 96 16.34 -10.33 6.82
C PRO A 96 15.71 -8.97 7.15
N VAL A 97 16.24 -7.88 6.60
CA VAL A 97 15.72 -6.52 6.77
C VAL A 97 14.32 -6.40 6.14
N VAL A 98 14.14 -6.90 4.91
CA VAL A 98 12.84 -6.87 4.21
C VAL A 98 11.85 -7.84 4.87
N ILE A 99 12.31 -9.03 5.30
CA ILE A 99 11.47 -9.99 6.00
C ILE A 99 10.96 -9.41 7.33
N GLY A 100 11.85 -8.79 8.11
CA GLY A 100 11.47 -8.16 9.38
C GLY A 100 10.48 -7.01 9.20
N GLU A 101 10.70 -6.16 8.17
CA GLU A 101 9.76 -5.08 7.87
C GLU A 101 8.40 -5.59 7.41
N PHE A 102 8.38 -6.64 6.58
CA PHE A 102 7.12 -7.27 6.17
C PHE A 102 6.32 -7.81 7.36
N THR A 103 6.99 -8.38 8.36
CA THR A 103 6.35 -8.84 9.59
C THR A 103 5.77 -7.67 10.39
N ASN A 104 6.54 -6.58 10.56
CA ASN A 104 6.07 -5.35 11.21
C ASN A 104 4.83 -4.76 10.52
N GLU A 105 4.82 -4.75 9.19
CA GLU A 105 3.67 -4.27 8.41
C GLU A 105 2.43 -5.14 8.63
N LEU A 106 2.57 -6.46 8.70
CA LEU A 106 1.45 -7.36 8.97
C LEU A 106 0.87 -7.18 10.38
N ASP A 107 1.72 -6.99 11.37
CA ASP A 107 1.29 -6.72 12.74
C ASP A 107 0.57 -5.37 12.83
N SER A 108 1.09 -4.36 12.13
CA SER A 108 0.46 -3.04 12.03
C SER A 108 -0.91 -3.11 11.35
N VAL A 109 -1.05 -3.89 10.27
CA VAL A 109 -2.34 -4.14 9.60
C VAL A 109 -3.33 -4.79 10.56
N GLY A 110 -2.91 -5.82 11.32
CA GLY A 110 -3.76 -6.49 12.31
C GLY A 110 -4.29 -5.52 13.37
N GLN A 111 -3.41 -4.70 13.94
CA GLN A 111 -3.78 -3.67 14.93
C GLN A 111 -4.72 -2.62 14.35
N GLN A 112 -4.47 -2.17 13.11
CA GLN A 112 -5.29 -1.17 12.43
C GLN A 112 -6.70 -1.69 12.15
N ILE A 113 -6.84 -2.94 11.69
CA ILE A 113 -8.12 -3.59 11.45
C ILE A 113 -8.92 -3.67 12.75
N GLN A 114 -8.29 -4.10 13.85
CA GLN A 114 -8.93 -4.15 15.17
C GLN A 114 -9.34 -2.75 15.65
N GLY A 115 -8.47 -1.76 15.53
CA GLY A 115 -8.75 -0.37 15.94
C GLY A 115 -9.83 0.32 15.10
N SER A 116 -10.05 -0.13 13.85
CA SER A 116 -11.09 0.39 12.95
C SER A 116 -12.47 -0.25 13.17
N GLY A 117 -12.60 -1.19 14.11
CA GLY A 117 -13.84 -1.93 14.34
C GLY A 117 -14.18 -2.91 13.22
N TYR A 118 -13.22 -3.28 12.39
CA TYR A 118 -13.40 -4.34 11.40
C TYR A 118 -13.32 -5.70 12.10
N THR A 119 -14.08 -6.66 11.59
CA THR A 119 -14.18 -8.01 12.15
C THR A 119 -13.69 -9.06 11.16
N ASN A 120 -13.56 -10.31 11.63
CA ASN A 120 -13.25 -11.47 10.80
C ASN A 120 -12.00 -11.27 9.93
N PHE A 121 -10.91 -10.77 10.56
CA PHE A 121 -9.62 -10.67 9.91
C PHE A 121 -9.07 -12.06 9.57
N GLN A 122 -8.82 -12.30 8.31
CA GLN A 122 -8.31 -13.58 7.80
C GLN A 122 -7.07 -13.35 6.95
N ARG A 123 -6.03 -14.12 7.20
CA ARG A 123 -4.82 -14.19 6.39
C ARG A 123 -4.19 -15.57 6.43
N PRO A 124 -3.43 -15.99 5.41
CA PRO A 124 -2.58 -17.18 5.49
C PRO A 124 -1.57 -17.05 6.64
N ALA A 125 -1.19 -18.17 7.24
CA ALA A 125 -0.20 -18.20 8.31
C ALA A 125 1.20 -17.77 7.83
N VAL A 126 1.53 -18.10 6.57
CA VAL A 126 2.86 -17.86 5.99
C VAL A 126 2.73 -16.98 4.75
N PRO A 127 3.51 -15.88 4.68
CA PRO A 127 3.63 -15.10 3.46
C PRO A 127 4.25 -15.92 2.32
N SER A 128 3.88 -15.57 1.09
CA SER A 128 4.41 -16.16 -0.13
C SER A 128 5.40 -15.23 -0.83
N SER A 129 5.98 -15.69 -1.94
CA SER A 129 6.73 -14.88 -2.89
C SER A 129 5.89 -14.70 -4.14
N CYS A 130 5.82 -13.46 -4.65
CA CYS A 130 5.12 -13.14 -5.91
C CYS A 130 6.07 -12.41 -6.84
N THR A 131 6.00 -12.69 -8.14
CA THR A 131 6.81 -12.03 -9.16
C THR A 131 5.92 -11.37 -10.18
N TYR A 132 6.20 -10.08 -10.46
CA TYR A 132 5.53 -9.28 -11.47
C TYR A 132 6.59 -8.68 -12.39
N GLY A 133 6.61 -9.09 -13.66
CA GLY A 133 7.74 -8.79 -14.56
C GLY A 133 9.05 -9.36 -14.03
N SER A 134 10.06 -8.52 -13.84
CA SER A 134 11.37 -8.89 -13.30
C SER A 134 11.50 -8.69 -11.78
N VAL A 135 10.47 -8.21 -11.10
CA VAL A 135 10.55 -7.84 -9.69
C VAL A 135 9.85 -8.88 -8.81
N THR A 136 10.57 -9.40 -7.84
CA THR A 136 10.04 -10.35 -6.86
C THR A 136 9.78 -9.64 -5.53
N PHE A 137 8.63 -9.90 -4.96
CA PHE A 137 8.13 -9.37 -3.69
C PHE A 137 7.88 -10.49 -2.69
N ARG A 138 7.99 -10.15 -1.42
CA ARG A 138 7.29 -10.88 -0.36
C ARG A 138 5.84 -10.43 -0.35
N CYS A 139 4.89 -11.35 -0.30
CA CYS A 139 3.48 -11.00 -0.46
C CYS A 139 2.53 -11.82 0.39
N ILE A 140 1.37 -11.24 0.69
CA ILE A 140 0.26 -11.88 1.37
C ILE A 140 -1.07 -11.24 0.94
N THR A 141 -2.11 -12.05 0.85
CA THR A 141 -3.48 -11.55 0.70
C THR A 141 -4.21 -11.76 2.02
N TYR A 142 -4.95 -10.75 2.46
CA TYR A 142 -5.79 -10.80 3.65
C TYR A 142 -7.15 -10.19 3.39
N SER A 143 -8.09 -10.46 4.28
CA SER A 143 -9.44 -9.89 4.21
C SER A 143 -9.98 -9.55 5.58
N ALA A 144 -10.96 -8.65 5.62
CA ALA A 144 -11.71 -8.30 6.81
C ALA A 144 -13.15 -7.93 6.42
N ILE A 145 -14.03 -7.86 7.42
CA ILE A 145 -15.40 -7.37 7.26
C ILE A 145 -15.48 -5.99 7.88
N THR A 146 -15.91 -4.99 7.10
CA THR A 146 -16.11 -3.61 7.57
C THR A 146 -17.31 -3.50 8.50
N GLN A 147 -17.44 -2.38 9.20
CA GLN A 147 -18.64 -2.07 10.01
C GLN A 147 -19.93 -2.05 9.18
N ALA A 148 -19.85 -1.75 7.88
CA ALA A 148 -20.98 -1.82 6.95
C ALA A 148 -21.26 -3.26 6.43
N ASN A 149 -20.69 -4.28 7.06
CA ASN A 149 -20.81 -5.69 6.69
C ASN A 149 -20.36 -6.00 5.26
N MET A 150 -19.43 -5.22 4.73
CA MET A 150 -18.80 -5.50 3.43
C MET A 150 -17.47 -6.23 3.63
N ARG A 151 -17.23 -7.27 2.84
CA ARG A 151 -15.92 -7.92 2.82
C ARG A 151 -14.95 -7.11 1.96
N VAL A 152 -13.82 -6.77 2.55
CA VAL A 152 -12.70 -6.10 1.88
C VAL A 152 -11.51 -7.04 1.85
N TYR A 153 -10.77 -6.97 0.78
CA TYR A 153 -9.54 -7.72 0.55
C TYR A 153 -8.40 -6.77 0.29
N SER A 154 -7.21 -7.19 0.68
CA SER A 154 -5.98 -6.47 0.38
C SER A 154 -4.88 -7.47 0.03
N LYS A 155 -4.07 -7.13 -0.94
CA LYS A 155 -2.82 -7.83 -1.22
C LYS A 155 -1.67 -6.87 -0.95
N LEU A 156 -0.80 -7.25 -0.01
CA LEU A 156 0.39 -6.51 0.41
C LEU A 156 1.62 -7.15 -0.22
N LEU A 157 2.46 -6.31 -0.81
CA LEU A 157 3.74 -6.68 -1.42
C LEU A 157 4.84 -5.80 -0.84
N LEU A 158 6.02 -6.37 -0.59
CA LEU A 158 7.19 -5.62 -0.13
C LEU A 158 8.47 -6.16 -0.77
N THR A 159 9.31 -5.23 -1.21
CA THR A 159 10.67 -5.53 -1.71
C THR A 159 11.63 -4.41 -1.35
N GLY A 160 12.92 -4.68 -1.37
CA GLY A 160 13.96 -3.66 -1.33
C GLY A 160 14.33 -3.22 -2.75
N TYR A 161 14.42 -1.91 -2.98
CA TYR A 161 14.78 -1.31 -4.27
C TYR A 161 15.51 0.02 -4.06
N GLN A 162 16.68 0.20 -4.68
CA GLN A 162 17.47 1.43 -4.58
C GLN A 162 17.64 1.93 -3.13
N GLN A 163 17.97 1.01 -2.22
CA GLN A 163 18.18 1.26 -0.79
C GLN A 163 16.94 1.67 0.00
N HIS A 164 15.74 1.54 -0.57
CA HIS A 164 14.45 1.82 0.07
C HIS A 164 13.58 0.57 0.07
N PHE A 165 12.61 0.55 0.95
CA PHE A 165 11.47 -0.35 0.84
C PHE A 165 10.52 0.20 -0.22
N VAL A 166 10.04 -0.66 -1.11
CA VAL A 166 8.89 -0.39 -1.97
C VAL A 166 7.77 -1.32 -1.53
N LYS A 167 6.77 -0.73 -0.87
CA LYS A 167 5.56 -1.40 -0.42
C LYS A 167 4.43 -1.09 -1.38
N ILE A 168 3.80 -2.13 -1.92
CA ILE A 168 2.63 -1.99 -2.79
C ILE A 168 1.47 -2.68 -2.11
N ARG A 169 0.32 -2.01 -2.05
CA ARG A 169 -0.92 -2.59 -1.59
C ARG A 169 -2.01 -2.34 -2.61
N ILE A 170 -2.75 -3.38 -2.97
CA ILE A 170 -3.98 -3.24 -3.73
C ILE A 170 -5.15 -3.66 -2.85
N ASP A 171 -6.16 -2.78 -2.79
CA ASP A 171 -7.37 -2.97 -1.99
C ASP A 171 -8.57 -3.10 -2.91
N TRP A 172 -9.45 -4.08 -2.63
CA TRP A 172 -10.73 -4.25 -3.33
C TRP A 172 -11.83 -4.72 -2.41
N GLY A 173 -13.05 -4.36 -2.73
CA GLY A 173 -14.23 -4.77 -1.98
C GLY A 173 -15.09 -5.75 -2.78
N GLN A 174 -15.92 -6.50 -2.06
CA GLN A 174 -17.02 -7.26 -2.63
C GLN A 174 -18.33 -6.71 -2.09
N SER A 175 -19.24 -6.38 -3.00
CA SER A 175 -20.63 -6.01 -2.70
C SER A 175 -21.55 -6.83 -3.62
N PRO A 176 -22.86 -6.84 -3.38
CA PRO A 176 -23.79 -7.51 -4.30
C PRO A 176 -23.69 -7.07 -5.77
N GLN A 177 -23.25 -5.80 -5.98
CA GLN A 177 -23.12 -5.19 -7.31
C GLN A 177 -21.72 -5.31 -7.92
N VAL A 178 -20.70 -5.57 -7.09
CA VAL A 178 -19.28 -5.59 -7.53
C VAL A 178 -18.58 -6.79 -6.93
N GLN A 179 -18.17 -7.71 -7.77
CA GLN A 179 -17.53 -8.98 -7.40
C GLN A 179 -16.09 -9.04 -7.93
N HIS A 180 -15.19 -8.18 -7.40
CA HIS A 180 -13.79 -8.29 -7.75
C HIS A 180 -13.16 -9.51 -7.09
N THR A 181 -12.32 -10.20 -7.85
CA THR A 181 -11.60 -11.39 -7.40
C THR A 181 -10.12 -11.08 -7.15
N SER A 182 -9.44 -12.01 -6.52
CA SER A 182 -7.97 -11.95 -6.40
C SER A 182 -7.29 -11.98 -7.79
N ALA A 183 -7.90 -12.65 -8.78
CA ALA A 183 -7.38 -12.68 -10.14
C ALA A 183 -7.46 -11.29 -10.81
N ASP A 184 -8.51 -10.51 -10.56
CA ASP A 184 -8.63 -9.14 -11.07
C ASP A 184 -7.56 -8.23 -10.45
N ALA A 185 -7.31 -8.37 -9.15
CA ALA A 185 -6.25 -7.65 -8.46
C ALA A 185 -4.86 -8.04 -8.99
N ASP A 186 -4.62 -9.33 -9.25
CA ASP A 186 -3.36 -9.81 -9.83
C ASP A 186 -3.17 -9.31 -11.26
N ALA A 187 -4.22 -9.26 -12.07
CA ALA A 187 -4.17 -8.70 -13.43
C ALA A 187 -3.82 -7.20 -13.40
N ALA A 188 -4.41 -6.43 -12.47
CA ALA A 188 -4.07 -5.02 -12.28
C ALA A 188 -2.60 -4.83 -11.88
N LEU A 189 -2.09 -5.63 -10.93
CA LEU A 189 -0.70 -5.60 -10.50
C LEU A 189 0.26 -6.03 -11.63
N GLN A 190 -0.13 -7.01 -12.45
CA GLN A 190 0.66 -7.48 -13.59
C GLN A 190 0.82 -6.39 -14.67
N ALA A 191 -0.14 -5.50 -14.82
CA ALA A 191 -0.02 -4.33 -15.70
C ALA A 191 0.75 -3.19 -15.03
N PHE A 192 0.52 -2.94 -13.74
CA PHE A 192 1.04 -1.81 -12.99
C PHE A 192 2.53 -1.93 -12.65
N ILE A 193 2.95 -3.04 -12.03
CA ILE A 193 4.29 -3.20 -11.47
C ILE A 193 5.38 -3.18 -12.55
N PRO A 194 5.30 -3.92 -13.67
CA PRO A 194 6.32 -3.85 -14.71
C PRO A 194 6.44 -2.45 -15.34
N ALA A 195 5.35 -1.67 -15.34
CA ALA A 195 5.40 -0.28 -15.83
C ALA A 195 6.07 0.67 -14.83
N LEU A 196 5.92 0.40 -13.51
CA LEU A 196 6.56 1.21 -12.45
C LEU A 196 8.07 1.01 -12.38
N PHE A 197 8.56 -0.20 -12.62
CA PHE A 197 9.99 -0.56 -12.48
C PHE A 197 10.77 -0.57 -13.83
N ARG A 198 10.32 0.21 -14.80
CA ARG A 198 11.01 0.43 -16.10
C ARG A 198 12.12 1.44 -16.01
#